data_480101ba4dfb5204f27dbfea2a748b79
#
_entry.id   480101ba4dfb5204f27dbfea2a748b79
#
_cell.length_a   1.000
_cell.length_b   1.000
_cell.length_c   1.000
_cell.angle_alpha   90.00
_cell.angle_beta   90.00
_cell.angle_gamma   90.00
#
_symmetry.space_group_name_H-M   'P 1'
#
loop_
_entity.id
_entity.type
_entity.pdbx_description
1 polymer ?
#
loop_
_entity_poly.entity_id
_entity_poly.type
_entity_poly.pdbx_seq_one_letter_code
_entity_poly.pdbx_strand_id
1 'polypeptide(L)'
;MSATVDVAGSLLDEPHHDGSDVYVLERPTELGGEAVVRVHVPRDVETVALRWVEDGEGRGVAAKRDGEGLWSARFPVPNPHVRYRWLLSGGDVGYAWLNGLGVIPHDVPDADDFMISLDPGGPAWHLESVVYEIFPDRFATTGAAGEPPAWAIRRGWDELPTGRGPETPYEWFGGDLGGVEAHLDHIESLGANVIYLTPIFPAGSTHRYDSTTFDRVDPLLGGDEALESLSRAAHARGMRVISDLTTNHTGDKHEWFVGGERELYLFDESGDYESWWGIKSLPKLNWLSPELRKRMQATARQWLQPPYSLDGWRVDVANMSGRTGDTDVNAKVAPTLRDVLNEDSLLVAENFHDFRSDFRGWHGVMNYAGFSRPVWTWLRGEVEIPYFGLPVAMPRLGGSASVATMRAFRAGVPWQFVLHSWSILDSHDSPRFRTIAGSRDRQLVGIGLQMTMPGVPMVFAGDELGLEGAWGEDARRTMPWNRQDAWDTALLGEYRRLIALRRSSPALARGGIRFAFVDDEVIVYLRETGGERLLCLASRDEHAPVRLPLSGLGARELECLYGSDAELESDEAVLPAAGPSFHVWRLTNG
;
A
#
# COMPACT_ATOMS: atom_id res chain seq x y z
N MET A 1 -13.91 29.49 -5.60
CA MET A 1 -13.14 29.04 -6.76
C MET A 1 -11.80 28.58 -6.23
N SER A 2 -11.63 27.26 -6.09
CA SER A 2 -10.34 26.66 -5.69
C SER A 2 -9.37 26.92 -6.85
N ALA A 3 -8.24 27.54 -6.57
CA ALA A 3 -7.14 27.61 -7.52
C ALA A 3 -6.65 26.18 -7.74
N THR A 4 -7.14 25.51 -8.77
CA THR A 4 -6.49 24.34 -9.33
C THR A 4 -5.12 24.82 -9.80
N VAL A 5 -4.07 24.35 -9.12
CA VAL A 5 -2.70 24.48 -9.63
C VAL A 5 -2.71 23.74 -10.95
N ASP A 6 -2.61 24.48 -12.05
CA ASP A 6 -2.50 23.92 -13.39
C ASP A 6 -1.09 23.31 -13.50
N VAL A 7 -1.00 21.99 -13.27
CA VAL A 7 0.27 21.24 -13.21
C VAL A 7 0.59 20.63 -14.58
N ALA A 8 0.04 21.17 -15.65
CA ALA A 8 0.36 20.71 -17.00
C ALA A 8 1.75 21.20 -17.42
N GLY A 9 2.69 20.25 -17.64
CA GLY A 9 4.02 20.54 -18.17
C GLY A 9 5.18 19.99 -17.35
N SER A 10 6.38 20.52 -17.62
CA SER A 10 7.60 20.13 -16.90
C SER A 10 7.61 20.66 -15.47
N LEU A 11 7.92 19.79 -14.52
CA LEU A 11 8.04 20.08 -13.09
C LEU A 11 9.49 20.08 -12.59
N LEU A 12 10.46 19.95 -13.49
CA LEU A 12 11.89 19.86 -13.12
C LEU A 12 12.42 21.15 -12.50
N ASP A 13 11.81 22.29 -12.82
CA ASP A 13 12.17 23.61 -12.25
C ASP A 13 11.41 23.93 -10.95
N GLU A 14 10.58 23.03 -10.46
CA GLU A 14 9.87 23.24 -9.20
C GLU A 14 10.75 22.89 -7.98
N PRO A 15 10.71 23.72 -6.92
CA PRO A 15 11.29 23.36 -5.63
C PRO A 15 10.80 21.98 -5.14
N HIS A 16 11.71 21.16 -4.63
CA HIS A 16 11.40 19.79 -4.28
C HIS A 16 12.00 19.33 -2.95
N HIS A 17 11.18 18.61 -2.21
CA HIS A 17 11.48 17.82 -1.03
C HIS A 17 10.39 16.75 -0.87
N ASP A 18 10.71 15.55 -0.41
CA ASP A 18 9.73 14.46 -0.26
C ASP A 18 9.83 13.69 1.06
N GLY A 19 10.78 14.04 1.94
CA GLY A 19 11.01 13.37 3.21
C GLY A 19 11.83 12.07 3.12
N SER A 20 12.29 11.68 1.92
CA SER A 20 13.17 10.54 1.70
C SER A 20 14.60 10.79 2.22
N ASP A 21 15.41 9.73 2.25
CA ASP A 21 16.82 9.80 2.68
C ASP A 21 17.70 10.64 1.73
N VAL A 22 17.22 10.99 0.54
CA VAL A 22 17.85 11.97 -0.35
C VAL A 22 17.79 13.37 0.28
N TYR A 23 16.70 13.66 0.98
CA TYR A 23 16.40 14.98 1.55
C TYR A 23 16.41 15.03 3.07
N VAL A 24 16.37 13.91 3.77
CA VAL A 24 16.56 13.80 5.23
C VAL A 24 17.91 13.15 5.47
N LEU A 25 18.94 13.99 5.65
CA LEU A 25 20.35 13.57 5.71
C LEU A 25 20.72 12.93 7.06
N GLU A 26 20.11 13.43 8.13
CA GLU A 26 20.29 12.89 9.49
C GLU A 26 18.89 12.79 10.13
N ARG A 27 18.57 11.60 10.61
CA ARG A 27 17.33 11.29 11.32
C ARG A 27 17.64 10.88 12.74
N PRO A 28 17.12 11.59 13.76
CA PRO A 28 17.36 11.19 15.14
C PRO A 28 16.56 9.94 15.50
N THR A 29 17.08 9.17 16.46
CA THR A 29 16.46 7.96 17.00
C THR A 29 15.89 8.17 18.41
N GLU A 30 16.10 9.35 19.01
CA GLU A 30 15.65 9.68 20.36
C GLU A 30 15.14 11.14 20.44
N LEU A 31 14.30 11.39 21.45
CA LEU A 31 13.75 12.72 21.71
C LEU A 31 14.88 13.73 22.02
N GLY A 32 14.76 14.92 21.44
CA GLY A 32 15.74 15.97 21.58
C GLY A 32 16.97 15.84 20.69
N GLY A 33 17.09 14.74 19.93
CA GLY A 33 18.07 14.63 18.86
C GLY A 33 17.81 15.61 17.73
N GLU A 34 18.77 15.83 16.86
CA GLU A 34 18.66 16.78 15.75
C GLU A 34 18.42 16.06 14.42
N ALA A 35 17.53 16.62 13.60
CA ALA A 35 17.37 16.26 12.20
C ALA A 35 18.12 17.24 11.30
N VAL A 36 18.71 16.73 10.22
CA VAL A 36 19.25 17.54 9.12
C VAL A 36 18.46 17.25 7.87
N VAL A 37 17.84 18.29 7.33
CA VAL A 37 16.99 18.19 6.14
C VAL A 37 17.49 19.11 5.03
N ARG A 38 17.22 18.73 3.79
CA ARG A 38 17.67 19.44 2.60
C ARG A 38 16.47 19.69 1.67
N VAL A 39 16.50 20.80 0.93
CA VAL A 39 15.54 21.09 -0.13
C VAL A 39 16.30 21.45 -1.41
N HIS A 40 15.78 21.03 -2.54
CA HIS A 40 16.24 21.47 -3.87
C HIS A 40 15.37 22.62 -4.35
N VAL A 41 15.99 23.77 -4.62
CA VAL A 41 15.34 24.99 -5.13
C VAL A 41 16.10 25.43 -6.38
N PRO A 42 15.68 24.99 -7.57
CA PRO A 42 16.37 25.30 -8.84
C PRO A 42 16.12 26.71 -9.35
N ARG A 43 15.21 27.46 -8.72
CA ARG A 43 14.86 28.84 -9.04
C ARG A 43 15.67 29.83 -8.22
N ASP A 44 15.78 31.06 -8.71
CA ASP A 44 16.37 32.15 -7.94
C ASP A 44 15.48 32.47 -6.72
N VAL A 45 16.12 32.54 -5.54
CA VAL A 45 15.49 32.77 -4.24
C VAL A 45 16.45 33.50 -3.31
N GLU A 46 15.96 34.52 -2.59
CA GLU A 46 16.79 35.29 -1.66
C GLU A 46 16.91 34.60 -0.31
N THR A 47 15.82 33.97 0.17
CA THR A 47 15.76 33.32 1.48
C THR A 47 15.06 31.98 1.41
N VAL A 48 15.68 30.98 2.01
CA VAL A 48 15.08 29.69 2.31
C VAL A 48 15.09 29.49 3.83
N ALA A 49 13.95 29.17 4.43
CA ALA A 49 13.85 28.91 5.85
C ALA A 49 13.03 27.62 6.10
N LEU A 50 13.38 26.92 7.16
CA LEU A 50 12.63 25.78 7.66
C LEU A 50 11.74 26.22 8.81
N ARG A 51 10.46 25.85 8.78
CA ARG A 51 9.54 25.95 9.92
C ARG A 51 9.20 24.54 10.41
N TRP A 52 9.22 24.33 11.72
CA TRP A 52 8.72 23.09 12.35
C TRP A 52 7.76 23.39 13.50
N VAL A 53 7.04 22.37 13.97
CA VAL A 53 6.13 22.48 15.12
C VAL A 53 6.78 21.79 16.32
N GLU A 54 6.90 22.53 17.43
CA GLU A 54 7.43 22.09 18.72
C GLU A 54 6.37 22.33 19.80
N ASP A 55 5.89 21.26 20.45
CA ASP A 55 4.85 21.33 21.49
C ASP A 55 3.60 22.14 21.08
N GLY A 56 3.24 22.09 19.80
CA GLY A 56 2.12 22.85 19.24
C GLY A 56 2.45 24.25 18.74
N GLU A 57 3.68 24.76 18.96
CA GLU A 57 4.12 26.08 18.55
C GLU A 57 5.06 26.05 17.34
N GLY A 58 4.91 27.02 16.43
CA GLY A 58 5.77 27.16 15.27
C GLY A 58 7.15 27.72 15.64
N ARG A 59 8.21 27.04 15.17
CA ARG A 59 9.61 27.49 15.26
C ARG A 59 10.18 27.62 13.86
N GLY A 60 11.26 28.39 13.68
CA GLY A 60 11.89 28.56 12.39
C GLY A 60 13.38 28.79 12.47
N VAL A 61 14.09 28.38 11.41
CA VAL A 61 15.52 28.61 11.22
C VAL A 61 15.81 28.91 9.75
N ALA A 62 16.74 29.83 9.51
CA ALA A 62 17.23 30.07 8.15
C ALA A 62 18.05 28.88 7.65
N ALA A 63 17.76 28.44 6.42
CA ALA A 63 18.56 27.41 5.75
C ALA A 63 19.89 27.98 5.26
N LYS A 64 20.89 27.10 5.12
CA LYS A 64 22.20 27.43 4.54
C LYS A 64 22.30 26.80 3.15
N ARG A 65 22.87 27.52 2.20
CA ARG A 65 23.16 26.99 0.88
C ARG A 65 24.20 25.87 1.00
N ASP A 66 23.87 24.72 0.43
CA ASP A 66 24.63 23.45 0.53
C ASP A 66 25.05 22.90 -0.85
N GLY A 67 24.97 23.74 -1.86
CA GLY A 67 25.30 23.42 -3.25
C GLY A 67 24.52 24.26 -4.24
N GLU A 68 24.65 23.95 -5.51
CA GLU A 68 23.85 24.57 -6.56
C GLU A 68 22.39 24.13 -6.41
N GLY A 69 21.49 25.11 -6.18
CA GLY A 69 20.07 24.85 -5.94
C GLY A 69 19.76 24.08 -4.65
N LEU A 70 20.75 23.73 -3.82
CA LEU A 70 20.54 22.96 -2.60
C LEU A 70 20.67 23.83 -1.34
N TRP A 71 19.74 23.63 -0.41
CA TRP A 71 19.71 24.32 0.88
C TRP A 71 19.46 23.30 1.98
N SER A 72 20.15 23.45 3.11
CA SER A 72 20.01 22.55 4.28
C SER A 72 19.68 23.33 5.55
N ALA A 73 18.94 22.67 6.44
CA ALA A 73 18.62 23.18 7.76
C ALA A 73 18.73 22.06 8.81
N ARG A 74 19.07 22.45 10.04
CA ARG A 74 19.12 21.57 11.20
C ARG A 74 18.13 22.06 12.24
N PHE A 75 17.38 21.13 12.84
CA PHE A 75 16.39 21.46 13.87
C PHE A 75 16.25 20.33 14.88
N PRO A 76 15.88 20.61 16.14
CA PRO A 76 15.63 19.58 17.15
C PRO A 76 14.34 18.81 16.86
N VAL A 77 14.28 17.55 17.30
CA VAL A 77 13.09 16.70 17.25
C VAL A 77 12.56 16.48 18.68
N PRO A 78 11.79 17.44 19.21
CA PRO A 78 11.34 17.43 20.61
C PRO A 78 10.15 16.49 20.86
N ASN A 79 9.46 16.10 19.81
CA ASN A 79 8.25 15.26 19.87
C ASN A 79 8.46 13.97 19.05
N PRO A 80 7.75 12.86 19.34
CA PRO A 80 7.84 11.61 18.58
C PRO A 80 7.57 11.76 17.07
N HIS A 81 6.74 12.74 16.72
CA HIS A 81 6.45 13.13 15.35
C HIS A 81 6.52 14.64 15.25
N VAL A 82 7.37 15.17 14.36
CA VAL A 82 7.56 16.61 14.15
C VAL A 82 7.20 16.96 12.71
N ARG A 83 6.22 17.86 12.56
CA ARG A 83 5.81 18.42 11.28
C ARG A 83 6.73 19.57 10.89
N TYR A 84 7.10 19.66 9.61
CA TYR A 84 7.94 20.73 9.10
C TYR A 84 7.64 21.05 7.63
N ARG A 85 7.93 22.28 7.21
CA ARG A 85 7.82 22.76 5.84
C ARG A 85 8.87 23.83 5.55
N TRP A 86 9.04 24.14 4.29
CA TRP A 86 9.99 25.14 3.82
C TRP A 86 9.28 26.43 3.43
N LEU A 87 9.83 27.59 3.83
CA LEU A 87 9.46 28.90 3.34
C LEU A 87 10.49 29.34 2.29
N LEU A 88 10.02 29.76 1.14
CA LEU A 88 10.81 30.30 0.04
C LEU A 88 10.41 31.74 -0.16
N SER A 89 11.38 32.67 -0.23
CA SER A 89 11.08 34.10 -0.35
C SER A 89 12.11 34.83 -1.23
N GLY A 90 11.62 35.79 -2.01
CA GLY A 90 12.40 36.62 -2.92
C GLY A 90 12.69 35.98 -4.26
N GLY A 91 13.39 36.71 -5.15
CA GLY A 91 13.73 36.26 -6.50
C GLY A 91 12.51 35.91 -7.35
N ASP A 92 12.63 34.88 -8.16
CA ASP A 92 11.56 34.40 -9.06
C ASP A 92 10.40 33.74 -8.32
N VAL A 93 10.63 33.28 -7.09
CA VAL A 93 9.59 32.59 -6.28
C VAL A 93 8.64 33.57 -5.60
N GLY A 94 9.11 34.78 -5.27
CA GLY A 94 8.35 35.79 -4.55
C GLY A 94 8.07 35.38 -3.10
N TYR A 95 6.98 34.64 -2.83
CA TYR A 95 6.62 34.07 -1.55
C TYR A 95 5.88 32.74 -1.74
N ALA A 96 6.42 31.67 -1.18
CA ALA A 96 5.77 30.37 -1.24
C ALA A 96 6.16 29.47 -0.07
N TRP A 97 5.27 28.54 0.25
CA TRP A 97 5.53 27.38 1.12
C TRP A 97 5.71 26.13 0.27
N LEU A 98 6.67 25.30 0.66
CA LEU A 98 6.80 23.94 0.13
C LEU A 98 6.47 22.96 1.26
N ASN A 99 5.42 22.17 1.06
CA ASN A 99 4.99 21.08 1.94
C ASN A 99 4.74 19.79 1.13
N GLY A 100 4.08 18.79 1.72
CA GLY A 100 3.79 17.50 1.07
C GLY A 100 2.91 17.60 -0.19
N LEU A 101 2.15 18.69 -0.36
CA LEU A 101 1.35 18.93 -1.57
C LEU A 101 2.17 19.55 -2.71
N GLY A 102 3.30 20.18 -2.39
CA GLY A 102 4.15 20.90 -3.33
C GLY A 102 4.30 22.38 -2.98
N VAL A 103 4.58 23.24 -3.96
CA VAL A 103 4.79 24.68 -3.81
C VAL A 103 3.46 25.40 -3.79
N ILE A 104 3.19 26.21 -2.74
CA ILE A 104 1.92 26.89 -2.52
C ILE A 104 2.18 28.38 -2.24
N PRO A 105 1.66 29.34 -3.06
CA PRO A 105 1.96 30.76 -2.96
C PRO A 105 1.11 31.52 -1.92
N HIS A 106 0.70 30.84 -0.86
CA HIS A 106 -0.06 31.42 0.26
C HIS A 106 0.15 30.61 1.54
N ASP A 107 -0.29 31.12 2.69
CA ASP A 107 -0.18 30.41 3.95
C ASP A 107 -1.04 29.14 3.96
N VAL A 108 -0.50 28.10 4.59
CA VAL A 108 -1.10 26.76 4.64
C VAL A 108 -1.15 26.22 6.07
N PRO A 109 -2.14 25.37 6.39
CA PRO A 109 -2.19 24.66 7.67
C PRO A 109 -1.07 23.60 7.77
N ASP A 110 -0.79 23.16 8.99
CA ASP A 110 0.27 22.17 9.27
C ASP A 110 -0.10 20.73 8.86
N ALA A 111 -1.36 20.49 8.48
CA ALA A 111 -1.88 19.14 8.21
C ALA A 111 -1.13 18.38 7.10
N ASP A 112 -0.66 19.11 6.08
CA ASP A 112 -0.01 18.56 4.91
C ASP A 112 1.52 18.78 4.91
N ASP A 113 2.11 19.14 6.05
CA ASP A 113 3.54 19.30 6.23
C ASP A 113 4.27 17.95 6.11
N PHE A 114 5.55 17.98 5.74
CA PHE A 114 6.44 16.83 5.89
C PHE A 114 6.55 16.43 7.35
N MET A 115 6.96 15.19 7.62
CA MET A 115 7.04 14.68 8.99
C MET A 115 8.34 13.90 9.23
N ILE A 116 9.05 14.26 10.29
CA ILE A 116 10.05 13.39 10.93
C ILE A 116 9.35 12.57 12.01
N SER A 117 9.65 11.28 12.05
CA SER A 117 9.18 10.35 13.07
C SER A 117 10.35 9.65 13.72
N LEU A 118 10.29 9.43 15.04
CA LEU A 118 11.22 8.58 15.78
C LEU A 118 10.88 7.09 15.66
N ASP A 119 9.68 6.75 15.13
CA ASP A 119 9.36 5.37 14.78
C ASP A 119 10.26 4.93 13.61
N PRO A 120 11.06 3.87 13.75
CA PRO A 120 11.95 3.41 12.69
C PRO A 120 11.21 2.86 11.47
N GLY A 121 9.90 2.61 11.58
CA GLY A 121 9.09 1.94 10.56
C GLY A 121 9.09 0.42 10.74
N GLY A 122 8.76 -0.28 9.66
CA GLY A 122 8.69 -1.74 9.64
C GLY A 122 10.06 -2.42 9.40
N PRO A 123 10.07 -3.76 9.37
CA PRO A 123 11.27 -4.54 9.17
C PRO A 123 11.91 -4.27 7.81
N ALA A 124 13.24 -4.22 7.78
CA ALA A 124 14.01 -3.85 6.58
C ALA A 124 13.74 -4.77 5.37
N TRP A 125 13.50 -6.07 5.61
CA TRP A 125 13.20 -7.04 4.55
C TRP A 125 11.95 -6.67 3.75
N HIS A 126 10.98 -6.00 4.37
CA HIS A 126 9.71 -5.65 3.73
C HIS A 126 9.88 -4.65 2.59
N LEU A 127 10.83 -3.73 2.66
CA LEU A 127 11.07 -2.72 1.62
C LEU A 127 11.48 -3.30 0.26
N GLU A 128 12.15 -4.46 0.28
CA GLU A 128 12.63 -5.17 -0.92
C GLU A 128 11.69 -6.29 -1.36
N SER A 129 10.49 -6.32 -0.75
CA SER A 129 9.52 -7.39 -0.97
C SER A 129 8.52 -7.05 -2.06
N VAL A 130 7.91 -8.12 -2.57
CA VAL A 130 6.66 -8.12 -3.33
C VAL A 130 5.73 -9.10 -2.64
N VAL A 131 4.59 -8.61 -2.18
CA VAL A 131 3.57 -9.39 -1.49
C VAL A 131 2.68 -10.07 -2.50
N TYR A 132 2.33 -11.32 -2.24
CA TYR A 132 1.38 -12.11 -3.01
C TYR A 132 0.20 -12.48 -2.11
N GLU A 133 -0.94 -11.85 -2.35
CA GLU A 133 -2.17 -12.07 -1.60
C GLU A 133 -2.87 -13.35 -2.06
N ILE A 134 -3.22 -14.20 -1.12
CA ILE A 134 -3.91 -15.47 -1.37
C ILE A 134 -5.21 -15.52 -0.56
N PHE A 135 -6.32 -15.77 -1.26
CA PHE A 135 -7.59 -16.20 -0.66
C PHE A 135 -7.60 -17.74 -0.65
N PRO A 136 -7.35 -18.41 0.50
CA PRO A 136 -7.00 -19.85 0.52
C PRO A 136 -8.04 -20.75 -0.14
N ASP A 137 -9.34 -20.50 0.09
CA ASP A 137 -10.44 -21.29 -0.50
C ASP A 137 -10.44 -21.28 -2.04
N ARG A 138 -9.77 -20.31 -2.68
CA ARG A 138 -9.83 -20.08 -4.14
C ARG A 138 -8.48 -20.27 -4.83
N PHE A 139 -7.41 -20.53 -4.08
CA PHE A 139 -6.06 -20.59 -4.67
C PHE A 139 -5.72 -21.97 -5.24
N ALA A 140 -5.69 -23.01 -4.42
CA ALA A 140 -5.43 -24.38 -4.86
C ALA A 140 -5.96 -25.37 -3.81
N THR A 141 -6.26 -26.59 -4.25
CA THR A 141 -6.78 -27.65 -3.36
C THR A 141 -5.94 -28.92 -3.46
N THR A 142 -5.67 -29.55 -2.34
CA THR A 142 -5.16 -30.94 -2.28
C THR A 142 -6.29 -31.96 -2.29
N GLY A 143 -7.52 -31.54 -2.07
CA GLY A 143 -8.67 -32.38 -1.82
C GLY A 143 -8.71 -32.98 -0.40
N ALA A 144 -7.80 -32.57 0.48
CA ALA A 144 -7.71 -33.09 1.84
C ALA A 144 -8.77 -32.50 2.80
N ALA A 145 -9.41 -31.39 2.43
CA ALA A 145 -10.43 -30.72 3.26
C ALA A 145 -11.70 -31.59 3.51
N GLY A 146 -11.87 -32.70 2.80
CA GLY A 146 -12.98 -33.64 2.98
C GLY A 146 -14.34 -33.10 2.51
N GLU A 147 -15.40 -33.44 3.24
CA GLU A 147 -16.76 -32.98 2.94
C GLU A 147 -16.98 -31.57 3.49
N PRO A 148 -17.67 -30.70 2.74
CA PRO A 148 -17.97 -29.35 3.20
C PRO A 148 -18.86 -29.37 4.45
N PRO A 149 -18.72 -28.39 5.36
CA PRO A 149 -19.61 -28.27 6.51
C PRO A 149 -21.05 -27.98 6.08
N ALA A 150 -22.00 -28.26 6.96
CA ALA A 150 -23.43 -28.13 6.65
C ALA A 150 -23.89 -26.73 6.24
N TRP A 151 -23.12 -25.69 6.57
CA TRP A 151 -23.40 -24.31 6.18
C TRP A 151 -22.88 -23.97 4.78
N ALA A 152 -21.91 -24.75 4.24
CA ALA A 152 -21.24 -24.42 2.99
C ALA A 152 -22.02 -24.89 1.76
N ILE A 153 -21.98 -24.09 0.73
CA ILE A 153 -22.51 -24.39 -0.60
C ILE A 153 -21.34 -24.84 -1.46
N ARG A 154 -21.24 -26.14 -1.74
CA ARG A 154 -20.15 -26.69 -2.55
C ARG A 154 -20.23 -26.20 -3.98
N ARG A 155 -19.11 -25.71 -4.51
CA ARG A 155 -18.91 -25.31 -5.90
C ARG A 155 -17.81 -26.18 -6.55
N GLY A 156 -17.95 -26.39 -7.86
CA GLY A 156 -16.87 -26.97 -8.66
C GLY A 156 -15.72 -25.97 -8.85
N TRP A 157 -14.48 -26.45 -8.89
CA TRP A 157 -13.29 -25.59 -8.99
C TRP A 157 -13.34 -24.60 -10.17
N ASP A 158 -13.89 -25.04 -11.31
CA ASP A 158 -13.98 -24.24 -12.53
C ASP A 158 -15.31 -23.44 -12.64
N GLU A 159 -16.18 -23.51 -11.66
CA GLU A 159 -17.40 -22.70 -11.62
C GLU A 159 -17.06 -21.24 -11.25
N LEU A 160 -17.85 -20.29 -11.79
CA LEU A 160 -17.76 -18.90 -11.37
C LEU A 160 -18.52 -18.72 -10.04
N PRO A 161 -17.99 -17.89 -9.12
CA PRO A 161 -18.75 -17.51 -7.94
C PRO A 161 -19.99 -16.72 -8.32
N THR A 162 -21.02 -16.74 -7.47
CA THR A 162 -22.27 -15.98 -7.68
C THR A 162 -22.02 -14.46 -7.77
N GLY A 163 -20.94 -13.99 -7.16
CA GLY A 163 -20.49 -12.61 -7.20
C GLY A 163 -21.25 -11.66 -6.27
N ARG A 164 -22.57 -11.79 -6.17
CA ARG A 164 -23.42 -11.00 -5.26
C ARG A 164 -24.59 -11.81 -4.76
N GLY A 165 -24.93 -11.62 -3.49
CA GLY A 165 -26.10 -12.23 -2.89
C GLY A 165 -25.81 -12.86 -1.54
N PRO A 166 -26.83 -13.36 -0.84
CA PRO A 166 -26.70 -13.90 0.51
C PRO A 166 -25.94 -15.23 0.56
N GLU A 167 -25.71 -15.89 -0.58
CA GLU A 167 -25.01 -17.17 -0.67
C GLU A 167 -23.48 -17.01 -0.76
N THR A 168 -23.00 -15.84 -1.20
CA THR A 168 -21.59 -15.63 -1.51
C THR A 168 -20.61 -15.93 -0.36
N PRO A 169 -20.91 -15.65 0.93
CA PRO A 169 -20.04 -16.00 2.03
C PRO A 169 -19.90 -17.52 2.27
N TYR A 170 -20.83 -18.30 1.71
CA TYR A 170 -20.93 -19.74 1.96
C TYR A 170 -20.47 -20.58 0.77
N GLU A 171 -20.13 -19.98 -0.37
CA GLU A 171 -19.63 -20.67 -1.55
C GLU A 171 -18.24 -21.26 -1.31
N TRP A 172 -18.16 -22.58 -1.13
CA TRP A 172 -16.94 -23.30 -0.79
C TRP A 172 -16.38 -24.03 -2.03
N PHE A 173 -15.15 -23.69 -2.41
CA PHE A 173 -14.42 -24.29 -3.54
C PHE A 173 -13.40 -25.31 -3.07
N GLY A 174 -13.04 -25.31 -1.80
CA GLY A 174 -12.24 -26.33 -1.16
C GLY A 174 -10.73 -26.15 -1.33
N GLY A 175 -10.26 -24.94 -1.56
CA GLY A 175 -8.84 -24.61 -1.47
C GLY A 175 -8.32 -24.73 -0.05
N ASP A 176 -7.04 -25.08 0.09
CA ASP A 176 -6.39 -25.36 1.38
C ASP A 176 -4.91 -24.91 1.41
N LEU A 177 -4.29 -24.89 2.60
CA LEU A 177 -2.89 -24.46 2.78
C LEU A 177 -1.90 -25.44 2.17
N GLY A 178 -2.25 -26.72 2.07
CA GLY A 178 -1.45 -27.71 1.34
C GLY A 178 -1.41 -27.40 -0.15
N GLY A 179 -2.54 -26.92 -0.72
CA GLY A 179 -2.60 -26.41 -2.09
C GLY A 179 -1.72 -25.18 -2.29
N VAL A 180 -1.67 -24.26 -1.31
CA VAL A 180 -0.74 -23.13 -1.35
C VAL A 180 0.71 -23.62 -1.35
N GLU A 181 1.06 -24.53 -0.44
CA GLU A 181 2.41 -25.11 -0.36
C GLU A 181 2.83 -25.79 -1.68
N ALA A 182 1.92 -26.52 -2.31
CA ALA A 182 2.18 -27.20 -3.59
C ALA A 182 2.45 -26.23 -4.76
N HIS A 183 2.09 -24.95 -4.63
CA HIS A 183 2.28 -23.94 -5.68
C HIS A 183 3.31 -22.86 -5.31
N LEU A 184 4.17 -23.10 -4.32
CA LEU A 184 5.26 -22.17 -3.96
C LEU A 184 6.21 -21.91 -5.14
N ASP A 185 6.42 -22.88 -6.02
CA ASP A 185 7.25 -22.71 -7.22
C ASP A 185 6.67 -21.65 -8.17
N HIS A 186 5.35 -21.53 -8.29
CA HIS A 186 4.71 -20.47 -9.06
C HIS A 186 5.01 -19.09 -8.46
N ILE A 187 4.79 -18.93 -7.15
CA ILE A 187 5.02 -17.68 -6.43
C ILE A 187 6.50 -17.27 -6.51
N GLU A 188 7.43 -18.21 -6.31
CA GLU A 188 8.87 -18.00 -6.45
C GLU A 188 9.24 -17.59 -7.88
N SER A 189 8.71 -18.29 -8.90
CA SER A 189 8.97 -17.98 -10.31
C SER A 189 8.40 -16.64 -10.75
N LEU A 190 7.36 -16.15 -10.10
CA LEU A 190 6.83 -14.79 -10.29
C LEU A 190 7.80 -13.75 -9.74
N GLY A 191 8.59 -14.10 -8.72
CA GLY A 191 9.51 -13.23 -8.01
C GLY A 191 8.94 -12.62 -6.73
N ALA A 192 7.69 -12.96 -6.35
CA ALA A 192 7.12 -12.57 -5.05
C ALA A 192 7.81 -13.36 -3.92
N ASN A 193 7.96 -12.71 -2.77
CA ASN A 193 8.69 -13.29 -1.63
C ASN A 193 8.00 -13.09 -0.28
N VAL A 194 6.78 -12.56 -0.28
CA VAL A 194 5.90 -12.52 0.90
C VAL A 194 4.54 -13.07 0.51
N ILE A 195 4.11 -14.12 1.20
CA ILE A 195 2.78 -14.68 1.07
C ILE A 195 1.89 -14.01 2.11
N TYR A 196 0.82 -13.37 1.66
CA TYR A 196 -0.23 -12.87 2.53
C TYR A 196 -1.47 -13.75 2.39
N LEU A 197 -1.86 -14.41 3.48
CA LEU A 197 -3.05 -15.24 3.58
C LEU A 197 -4.19 -14.41 4.18
N THR A 198 -5.35 -14.33 3.51
CA THR A 198 -6.58 -13.89 4.17
C THR A 198 -6.92 -14.81 5.34
N PRO A 199 -7.91 -14.52 6.21
CA PRO A 199 -8.04 -15.20 7.52
C PRO A 199 -7.98 -16.72 7.43
N ILE A 200 -7.26 -17.32 8.37
CA ILE A 200 -7.01 -18.78 8.44
C ILE A 200 -7.72 -19.48 9.59
N PHE A 201 -8.40 -18.73 10.46
CA PHE A 201 -9.08 -19.27 11.63
C PHE A 201 -10.44 -19.90 11.28
N PRO A 202 -10.95 -20.87 12.08
CA PRO A 202 -12.26 -21.45 11.88
C PRO A 202 -13.37 -20.40 11.90
N ALA A 203 -14.35 -20.53 11.01
CA ALA A 203 -15.41 -19.54 10.82
C ALA A 203 -16.71 -20.18 10.33
N GLY A 204 -17.76 -19.37 10.23
CA GLY A 204 -19.04 -19.74 9.63
C GLY A 204 -19.15 -19.39 8.15
N SER A 205 -18.07 -18.89 7.55
CA SER A 205 -18.00 -18.46 6.16
C SER A 205 -16.68 -18.86 5.51
N THR A 206 -16.61 -18.80 4.17
CA THR A 206 -15.38 -19.10 3.42
C THR A 206 -14.37 -17.96 3.45
N HIS A 207 -14.79 -16.73 3.72
CA HIS A 207 -13.89 -15.58 3.90
C HIS A 207 -13.22 -15.53 5.30
N ARG A 208 -13.79 -16.21 6.29
CA ARG A 208 -13.24 -16.40 7.64
C ARG A 208 -13.07 -15.12 8.49
N TYR A 209 -13.64 -13.99 8.09
CA TYR A 209 -13.63 -12.78 8.92
C TYR A 209 -14.57 -12.88 10.14
N ASP A 210 -15.50 -13.83 10.14
CA ASP A 210 -16.37 -14.21 11.27
C ASP A 210 -15.77 -15.35 12.11
N SER A 211 -14.51 -15.19 12.52
CA SER A 211 -13.77 -16.22 13.27
C SER A 211 -14.53 -16.72 14.50
N THR A 212 -14.51 -18.03 14.72
CA THR A 212 -15.13 -18.69 15.89
C THR A 212 -14.12 -18.98 17.02
N THR A 213 -12.84 -18.92 16.73
CA THR A 213 -11.71 -18.96 17.68
C THR A 213 -10.47 -18.39 16.99
N PHE A 214 -9.47 -17.97 17.79
CA PHE A 214 -8.14 -17.59 17.33
C PHE A 214 -7.05 -18.58 17.72
N ASP A 215 -7.41 -19.71 18.33
CA ASP A 215 -6.46 -20.64 18.97
C ASP A 215 -5.99 -21.77 18.06
N ARG A 216 -6.56 -21.92 16.87
CA ARG A 216 -6.20 -22.94 15.88
C ARG A 216 -6.49 -22.49 14.46
N VAL A 217 -5.82 -23.11 13.50
CA VAL A 217 -6.12 -22.96 12.08
C VAL A 217 -7.37 -23.77 11.72
N ASP A 218 -8.17 -23.27 10.77
CA ASP A 218 -9.36 -23.95 10.27
C ASP A 218 -9.00 -25.36 9.74
N PRO A 219 -9.63 -26.43 10.27
CA PRO A 219 -9.46 -27.77 9.74
C PRO A 219 -9.76 -27.89 8.24
N LEU A 220 -10.65 -27.04 7.69
CA LEU A 220 -10.96 -26.98 6.26
C LEU A 220 -9.77 -26.46 5.43
N LEU A 221 -8.84 -25.78 6.05
CA LEU A 221 -7.57 -25.35 5.43
C LEU A 221 -6.42 -26.33 5.68
N GLY A 222 -6.67 -27.44 6.39
CA GLY A 222 -5.66 -28.43 6.77
C GLY A 222 -5.14 -28.28 8.20
N GLY A 223 -5.69 -27.34 9.00
CA GLY A 223 -5.36 -27.15 10.40
C GLY A 223 -3.94 -26.65 10.66
N ASP A 224 -3.54 -26.71 11.91
CA ASP A 224 -2.26 -26.22 12.43
C ASP A 224 -1.05 -26.82 11.71
N GLU A 225 -1.10 -28.13 11.43
CA GLU A 225 -0.02 -28.84 10.76
C GLU A 225 0.22 -28.34 9.34
N ALA A 226 -0.84 -27.95 8.61
CA ALA A 226 -0.72 -27.40 7.28
C ALA A 226 -0.08 -26.00 7.28
N LEU A 227 -0.40 -25.16 8.26
CA LEU A 227 0.26 -23.85 8.41
C LEU A 227 1.74 -24.02 8.78
N GLU A 228 2.07 -24.91 9.72
CA GLU A 228 3.45 -25.22 10.08
C GLU A 228 4.25 -25.68 8.86
N SER A 229 3.69 -26.60 8.04
CA SER A 229 4.33 -27.09 6.83
C SER A 229 4.56 -25.99 5.80
N LEU A 230 3.51 -25.20 5.50
CA LEU A 230 3.59 -24.08 4.56
C LEU A 230 4.63 -23.04 5.00
N SER A 231 4.61 -22.62 6.26
CA SER A 231 5.55 -21.63 6.78
C SER A 231 6.99 -22.14 6.68
N ARG A 232 7.25 -23.37 7.09
CA ARG A 232 8.55 -24.01 6.97
C ARG A 232 9.03 -24.11 5.51
N ALA A 233 8.14 -24.52 4.59
CA ALA A 233 8.46 -24.64 3.17
C ALA A 233 8.72 -23.28 2.50
N ALA A 234 7.97 -22.24 2.88
CA ALA A 234 8.16 -20.87 2.42
C ALA A 234 9.50 -20.29 2.94
N HIS A 235 9.79 -20.43 4.23
CA HIS A 235 11.06 -19.98 4.83
C HIS A 235 12.28 -20.68 4.23
N ALA A 236 12.18 -21.97 3.92
CA ALA A 236 13.25 -22.70 3.24
C ALA A 236 13.60 -22.15 1.85
N ARG A 237 12.68 -21.40 1.23
CA ARG A 237 12.84 -20.68 -0.06
C ARG A 237 13.20 -19.20 0.13
N GLY A 238 13.39 -18.74 1.36
CA GLY A 238 13.62 -17.33 1.68
C GLY A 238 12.38 -16.44 1.54
N MET A 239 11.19 -17.05 1.50
CA MET A 239 9.91 -16.32 1.53
C MET A 239 9.45 -16.07 2.96
N ARG A 240 8.57 -15.09 3.12
CA ARG A 240 7.87 -14.76 4.38
C ARG A 240 6.39 -15.13 4.27
N VAL A 241 5.77 -15.40 5.42
CA VAL A 241 4.34 -15.69 5.50
C VAL A 241 3.70 -14.78 6.53
N ILE A 242 2.70 -14.01 6.12
CA ILE A 242 1.86 -13.19 7.00
C ILE A 242 0.40 -13.61 6.85
N SER A 243 -0.42 -13.36 7.85
CA SER A 243 -1.84 -13.66 7.80
C SER A 243 -2.67 -12.46 8.25
N ASP A 244 -3.98 -12.63 8.22
CA ASP A 244 -4.97 -11.64 8.59
C ASP A 244 -5.41 -11.80 10.04
N LEU A 245 -5.57 -10.68 10.75
CA LEU A 245 -6.04 -10.63 12.12
C LEU A 245 -7.24 -9.69 12.26
N THR A 246 -8.40 -10.23 12.58
CA THR A 246 -9.60 -9.43 12.86
C THR A 246 -9.54 -8.85 14.27
N THR A 247 -9.42 -7.53 14.37
CA THR A 247 -9.35 -6.82 15.65
C THR A 247 -10.57 -5.97 15.96
N ASN A 248 -11.45 -5.78 14.99
CA ASN A 248 -12.67 -4.99 15.14
C ASN A 248 -13.85 -5.82 15.67
N HIS A 249 -13.96 -7.08 15.30
CA HIS A 249 -15.07 -7.97 15.60
C HIS A 249 -14.63 -9.43 15.61
N THR A 250 -15.50 -10.31 16.08
CA THR A 250 -15.41 -11.77 15.90
C THR A 250 -16.67 -12.27 15.20
N GLY A 251 -16.78 -13.56 14.93
CA GLY A 251 -18.07 -14.17 14.62
C GLY A 251 -19.00 -14.25 15.84
N ASP A 252 -20.30 -14.31 15.63
CA ASP A 252 -21.30 -14.50 16.69
C ASP A 252 -21.24 -15.90 17.33
N LYS A 253 -20.49 -16.81 16.71
CA LYS A 253 -20.20 -18.15 17.21
C LYS A 253 -18.81 -18.27 17.85
N HIS A 254 -18.10 -17.16 18.01
CA HIS A 254 -16.80 -17.14 18.64
C HIS A 254 -16.92 -17.61 20.10
N GLU A 255 -15.98 -18.43 20.55
CA GLU A 255 -15.98 -19.04 21.89
C GLU A 255 -16.10 -17.99 23.01
N TRP A 256 -15.48 -16.81 22.87
CA TRP A 256 -15.62 -15.70 23.82
C TRP A 256 -17.05 -15.16 23.86
N PHE A 257 -17.72 -15.04 22.70
CA PHE A 257 -19.07 -14.49 22.60
C PHE A 257 -20.11 -15.47 23.14
N VAL A 258 -20.07 -16.74 22.70
CA VAL A 258 -20.99 -17.77 23.20
C VAL A 258 -20.71 -18.18 24.65
N GLY A 259 -19.47 -17.99 25.12
CA GLY A 259 -19.07 -18.13 26.51
C GLY A 259 -19.61 -17.05 27.44
N GLY A 260 -20.24 -16.00 26.88
CA GLY A 260 -20.87 -14.94 27.67
C GLY A 260 -19.89 -13.93 28.25
N GLU A 261 -18.70 -13.79 27.67
CA GLU A 261 -17.64 -12.88 28.14
C GLU A 261 -17.93 -11.42 27.72
N ARG A 262 -18.97 -10.83 28.31
CA ARG A 262 -19.51 -9.52 27.94
C ARG A 262 -18.48 -8.38 27.96
N GLU A 263 -17.48 -8.45 28.83
CA GLU A 263 -16.45 -7.40 28.92
C GLU A 263 -15.58 -7.27 27.66
N LEU A 264 -15.54 -8.33 26.82
CA LEU A 264 -14.76 -8.34 25.58
C LEU A 264 -15.51 -7.69 24.41
N TYR A 265 -16.81 -7.42 24.57
CA TYR A 265 -17.67 -6.90 23.52
C TYR A 265 -18.33 -5.58 23.90
N LEU A 266 -18.76 -4.83 22.89
CA LEU A 266 -19.51 -3.59 23.08
C LEU A 266 -21.01 -3.86 23.12
N PHE A 267 -21.71 -3.19 24.05
CA PHE A 267 -23.16 -3.27 24.22
C PHE A 267 -23.73 -1.86 24.31
N ASP A 268 -24.91 -1.67 23.72
CA ASP A 268 -25.67 -0.44 23.83
C ASP A 268 -26.43 -0.32 25.17
N GLU A 269 -27.11 0.80 25.38
CA GLU A 269 -27.90 1.05 26.61
C GLU A 269 -29.07 0.08 26.80
N SER A 270 -29.59 -0.53 25.73
CA SER A 270 -30.65 -1.54 25.80
C SER A 270 -30.13 -2.92 26.19
N GLY A 271 -28.82 -3.11 26.19
CA GLY A 271 -28.15 -4.37 26.48
C GLY A 271 -27.99 -5.28 25.25
N ASP A 272 -28.32 -4.78 24.05
CA ASP A 272 -27.98 -5.44 22.78
C ASP A 272 -26.51 -5.18 22.43
N TYR A 273 -25.86 -6.10 21.70
CA TYR A 273 -24.46 -5.93 21.33
C TYR A 273 -24.31 -5.10 20.06
N GLU A 274 -23.28 -4.27 20.05
CA GLU A 274 -22.82 -3.56 18.87
C GLU A 274 -22.24 -4.55 17.85
N SER A 275 -22.41 -4.25 16.56
CA SER A 275 -21.91 -5.09 15.48
C SER A 275 -21.33 -4.25 14.35
N TRP A 276 -20.41 -4.83 13.57
CA TRP A 276 -19.82 -4.16 12.42
C TRP A 276 -20.89 -3.83 11.38
N TRP A 277 -21.12 -2.53 11.14
CA TRP A 277 -22.16 -1.99 10.25
C TRP A 277 -23.58 -2.57 10.47
N GLY A 278 -23.90 -2.98 11.70
CA GLY A 278 -25.19 -3.59 12.02
C GLY A 278 -25.33 -5.06 11.60
N ILE A 279 -24.25 -5.68 11.10
CA ILE A 279 -24.23 -7.09 10.73
C ILE A 279 -24.13 -7.93 12.00
N LYS A 280 -25.26 -8.51 12.42
CA LYS A 280 -25.36 -9.19 13.71
C LYS A 280 -24.46 -10.42 13.87
N SER A 281 -24.02 -11.04 12.79
CA SER A 281 -23.02 -12.12 12.86
C SER A 281 -21.61 -11.65 13.21
N LEU A 282 -21.37 -10.32 13.34
CA LEU A 282 -20.05 -9.72 13.56
C LEU A 282 -20.04 -8.79 14.79
N PRO A 283 -20.15 -9.32 16.03
CA PRO A 283 -20.14 -8.54 17.28
C PRO A 283 -18.81 -7.80 17.45
N LYS A 284 -18.88 -6.51 17.78
CA LYS A 284 -17.71 -5.64 17.94
C LYS A 284 -16.96 -5.87 19.24
N LEU A 285 -15.64 -5.88 19.15
CA LEU A 285 -14.73 -6.03 20.28
C LEU A 285 -14.54 -4.71 21.06
N ASN A 286 -14.46 -4.81 22.38
CA ASN A 286 -14.34 -3.71 23.31
C ASN A 286 -12.87 -3.37 23.64
N TRP A 287 -12.23 -2.51 22.87
CA TRP A 287 -10.84 -2.09 23.09
C TRP A 287 -10.62 -1.25 24.37
N LEU A 288 -11.66 -0.86 25.08
CA LEU A 288 -11.55 -0.31 26.44
C LEU A 288 -11.18 -1.42 27.46
N SER A 289 -11.56 -2.68 27.17
CA SER A 289 -11.27 -3.81 28.07
C SER A 289 -9.77 -4.14 28.12
N PRO A 290 -9.13 -4.11 29.30
CA PRO A 290 -7.76 -4.59 29.46
C PRO A 290 -7.60 -6.08 29.15
N GLU A 291 -8.64 -6.88 29.45
CA GLU A 291 -8.63 -8.32 29.17
C GLU A 291 -8.65 -8.59 27.67
N LEU A 292 -9.46 -7.86 26.89
CA LEU A 292 -9.42 -7.96 25.43
C LEU A 292 -8.01 -7.67 24.90
N ARG A 293 -7.40 -6.56 25.30
CA ARG A 293 -6.05 -6.20 24.85
C ARG A 293 -5.04 -7.29 25.16
N LYS A 294 -5.08 -7.87 26.36
CA LYS A 294 -4.22 -8.99 26.76
C LYS A 294 -4.43 -10.23 25.89
N ARG A 295 -5.68 -10.58 25.57
CA ARG A 295 -6.00 -11.72 24.70
C ARG A 295 -5.53 -11.47 23.26
N MET A 296 -5.79 -10.30 22.71
CA MET A 296 -5.32 -9.95 21.37
C MET A 296 -3.78 -9.95 21.27
N GLN A 297 -3.08 -9.51 22.32
CA GLN A 297 -1.62 -9.66 22.42
C GLN A 297 -1.18 -11.13 22.46
N ALA A 298 -1.88 -11.97 23.21
CA ALA A 298 -1.58 -13.40 23.29
C ALA A 298 -1.78 -14.08 21.92
N THR A 299 -2.90 -13.79 21.25
CA THR A 299 -3.20 -14.26 19.90
C THR A 299 -2.13 -13.82 18.90
N ALA A 300 -1.84 -12.51 18.85
CA ALA A 300 -0.84 -12.00 17.91
C ALA A 300 0.54 -12.63 18.12
N ARG A 301 0.95 -12.85 19.38
CA ARG A 301 2.25 -13.46 19.70
C ARG A 301 2.29 -14.96 19.38
N GLN A 302 1.23 -15.72 19.67
CA GLN A 302 1.19 -17.17 19.51
C GLN A 302 1.61 -17.61 18.11
N TRP A 303 1.06 -17.01 17.09
CA TRP A 303 1.27 -17.38 15.69
C TRP A 303 2.61 -16.93 15.12
N LEU A 304 3.27 -15.95 15.77
CA LEU A 304 4.61 -15.52 15.42
C LEU A 304 5.71 -16.43 16.03
N GLN A 305 5.33 -17.34 16.91
CA GLN A 305 6.26 -18.28 17.55
C GLN A 305 6.28 -19.63 16.81
N PRO A 306 7.38 -20.40 16.93
CA PRO A 306 7.38 -21.79 16.50
C PRO A 306 6.22 -22.57 17.16
N PRO A 307 5.61 -23.53 16.44
CA PRO A 307 6.02 -24.03 15.12
C PRO A 307 5.51 -23.23 13.93
N TYR A 308 4.58 -22.30 14.12
CA TYR A 308 3.89 -21.56 13.04
C TYR A 308 4.78 -20.51 12.39
N SER A 309 5.47 -19.70 13.21
CA SER A 309 6.49 -18.72 12.78
C SER A 309 6.02 -17.77 11.69
N LEU A 310 4.80 -17.23 11.78
CA LEU A 310 4.37 -16.16 10.87
C LEU A 310 5.31 -14.94 11.02
N ASP A 311 5.51 -14.21 9.93
CA ASP A 311 6.38 -13.03 9.86
C ASP A 311 5.62 -11.70 10.12
N GLY A 312 4.34 -11.76 10.41
CA GLY A 312 3.54 -10.58 10.73
C GLY A 312 2.06 -10.71 10.45
N TRP A 313 1.38 -9.56 10.54
CA TRP A 313 -0.06 -9.45 10.41
C TRP A 313 -0.49 -8.31 9.48
N ARG A 314 -1.49 -8.57 8.67
CA ARG A 314 -2.39 -7.55 8.15
C ARG A 314 -3.59 -7.49 9.08
N VAL A 315 -3.99 -6.31 9.51
CA VAL A 315 -5.10 -6.14 10.46
C VAL A 315 -6.33 -5.66 9.73
N ASP A 316 -7.37 -6.47 9.81
CA ASP A 316 -8.68 -6.24 9.19
C ASP A 316 -9.40 -5.04 9.82
N VAL A 317 -10.03 -4.22 8.98
CA VAL A 317 -10.83 -3.04 9.38
C VAL A 317 -10.14 -2.22 10.48
N ALA A 318 -8.83 -2.03 10.37
CA ALA A 318 -8.02 -1.38 11.40
C ALA A 318 -8.52 0.03 11.76
N ASN A 319 -9.08 0.76 10.78
CA ASN A 319 -9.65 2.09 10.97
C ASN A 319 -10.91 2.10 11.85
N MET A 320 -11.63 0.97 11.98
CA MET A 320 -12.84 0.88 12.80
C MET A 320 -12.61 0.22 14.16
N SER A 321 -11.46 -0.44 14.34
CA SER A 321 -11.11 -1.09 15.62
C SER A 321 -11.04 -0.05 16.74
N GLY A 322 -11.76 -0.28 17.83
CA GLY A 322 -11.81 0.65 18.97
C GLY A 322 -12.65 1.91 18.75
N ARG A 323 -13.49 1.97 17.71
CA ARG A 323 -14.39 3.09 17.42
C ARG A 323 -15.85 2.65 17.44
N THR A 324 -16.67 3.32 18.24
CA THR A 324 -18.14 3.21 18.23
C THR A 324 -18.76 4.39 18.94
N GLY A 325 -19.83 4.99 18.40
CA GLY A 325 -20.53 6.12 19.01
C GLY A 325 -19.59 7.27 19.36
N ASP A 326 -19.53 7.62 20.63
CA ASP A 326 -18.65 8.64 21.21
C ASP A 326 -17.26 8.10 21.63
N THR A 327 -17.03 6.81 21.49
CA THR A 327 -15.78 6.15 21.88
C THR A 327 -14.83 6.08 20.70
N ASP A 328 -13.64 6.65 20.85
CA ASP A 328 -12.51 6.48 19.92
C ASP A 328 -11.23 6.18 20.70
N VAL A 329 -10.84 4.92 20.70
CA VAL A 329 -9.57 4.43 21.24
C VAL A 329 -8.72 3.73 20.19
N ASN A 330 -8.99 3.97 18.91
CA ASN A 330 -8.26 3.37 17.78
C ASN A 330 -6.74 3.52 17.92
N ALA A 331 -6.27 4.69 18.36
CA ALA A 331 -4.85 4.96 18.56
C ALA A 331 -4.14 4.01 19.57
N LYS A 332 -4.90 3.18 20.32
CA LYS A 332 -4.33 2.16 21.22
C LYS A 332 -4.14 0.80 20.54
N VAL A 333 -4.81 0.55 19.42
CA VAL A 333 -4.84 -0.79 18.78
C VAL A 333 -3.44 -1.18 18.29
N ALA A 334 -2.87 -0.41 17.40
CA ALA A 334 -1.55 -0.70 16.83
C ALA A 334 -0.45 -0.78 17.89
N PRO A 335 -0.30 0.19 18.82
CA PRO A 335 0.70 0.08 19.90
C PRO A 335 0.52 -1.18 20.74
N THR A 336 -0.73 -1.55 21.09
CA THR A 336 -1.00 -2.77 21.87
C THR A 336 -0.49 -4.03 21.14
N LEU A 337 -0.69 -4.12 19.83
CA LEU A 337 -0.18 -5.24 19.04
C LEU A 337 1.35 -5.14 18.90
N ARG A 338 1.89 -3.95 18.65
CA ARG A 338 3.34 -3.71 18.51
C ARG A 338 4.14 -4.16 19.74
N ASP A 339 3.59 -4.02 20.94
CA ASP A 339 4.25 -4.40 22.20
C ASP A 339 4.64 -5.89 22.27
N VAL A 340 4.05 -6.74 21.43
CA VAL A 340 4.30 -8.18 21.41
C VAL A 340 4.97 -8.70 20.16
N LEU A 341 5.19 -7.83 19.18
CA LEU A 341 5.91 -8.14 17.96
C LEU A 341 7.43 -8.05 18.20
N ASN A 342 8.18 -8.84 17.47
CA ASN A 342 9.63 -8.66 17.39
C ASN A 342 10.00 -7.67 16.26
N GLU A 343 11.27 -7.26 16.20
CA GLU A 343 11.75 -6.27 15.22
C GLU A 343 11.59 -6.73 13.77
N ASP A 344 11.57 -8.04 13.53
CA ASP A 344 11.38 -8.64 12.20
C ASP A 344 9.91 -8.86 11.82
N SER A 345 8.97 -8.62 12.75
CA SER A 345 7.54 -8.83 12.46
C SER A 345 6.89 -7.62 11.83
N LEU A 346 6.11 -7.85 10.76
CA LEU A 346 5.36 -6.82 10.06
C LEU A 346 3.98 -6.60 10.67
N LEU A 347 3.50 -5.35 10.69
CA LEU A 347 2.14 -4.97 11.07
C LEU A 347 1.59 -3.94 10.09
N VAL A 348 0.65 -4.34 9.22
CA VAL A 348 0.03 -3.48 8.21
C VAL A 348 -1.46 -3.35 8.49
N ALA A 349 -1.97 -2.13 8.40
CA ALA A 349 -3.38 -1.83 8.58
C ALA A 349 -4.17 -1.98 7.27
N GLU A 350 -5.39 -2.49 7.35
CA GLU A 350 -6.37 -2.18 6.32
C GLU A 350 -7.06 -0.85 6.64
N ASN A 351 -7.07 0.06 5.69
CA ASN A 351 -7.82 1.30 5.75
C ASN A 351 -8.17 1.78 4.34
N PHE A 352 -9.45 1.70 3.98
CA PHE A 352 -9.94 2.15 2.67
C PHE A 352 -10.01 3.67 2.51
N HIS A 353 -9.84 4.43 3.60
CA HIS A 353 -10.10 5.86 3.67
C HIS A 353 -8.85 6.67 3.99
N ASP A 354 -9.01 7.79 4.68
CA ASP A 354 -7.90 8.63 5.11
C ASP A 354 -7.17 8.04 6.33
N PHE A 355 -6.02 7.45 6.08
CA PHE A 355 -5.15 6.86 7.11
C PHE A 355 -4.26 7.88 7.81
N ARG A 356 -4.22 9.14 7.37
CA ARG A 356 -3.26 10.15 7.86
C ARG A 356 -3.47 10.53 9.32
N SER A 357 -4.68 10.36 9.85
CA SER A 357 -4.93 10.50 11.30
C SER A 357 -4.55 9.25 12.11
N ASP A 358 -4.50 8.08 11.47
CA ASP A 358 -4.48 6.77 12.11
C ASP A 358 -3.14 6.01 11.93
N PHE A 359 -2.14 6.61 11.27
CA PHE A 359 -0.90 5.93 10.90
C PHE A 359 -0.07 5.45 12.10
N ARG A 360 -0.26 6.05 13.29
CA ARG A 360 0.61 5.81 14.46
C ARG A 360 0.56 4.37 14.94
N GLY A 361 1.75 3.78 15.07
CA GLY A 361 1.93 2.40 15.51
C GLY A 361 1.83 1.36 14.41
N TRP A 362 1.26 1.68 13.25
CA TRP A 362 1.31 0.82 12.07
C TRP A 362 2.63 1.02 11.32
N HIS A 363 3.16 -0.06 10.74
CA HIS A 363 4.30 0.06 9.84
C HIS A 363 3.90 0.71 8.51
N GLY A 364 2.72 0.35 7.99
CA GLY A 364 2.14 0.85 6.77
C GLY A 364 0.66 0.50 6.68
N VAL A 365 0.07 0.77 5.53
CA VAL A 365 -1.36 0.55 5.23
C VAL A 365 -1.53 -0.09 3.86
N MET A 366 -2.61 -0.85 3.65
CA MET A 366 -3.10 -1.17 2.31
C MET A 366 -3.58 0.14 1.68
N ASN A 367 -2.80 0.70 0.74
CA ASN A 367 -2.95 2.08 0.29
C ASN A 367 -4.03 2.23 -0.80
N TYR A 368 -5.29 1.96 -0.46
CA TYR A 368 -6.42 2.16 -1.36
C TYR A 368 -6.60 3.64 -1.74
N ALA A 369 -6.56 4.54 -0.77
CA ALA A 369 -6.88 5.94 -0.99
C ALA A 369 -5.78 6.70 -1.75
N GLY A 370 -4.53 6.47 -1.40
CA GLY A 370 -3.39 7.19 -1.98
C GLY A 370 -2.74 6.50 -3.18
N PHE A 371 -3.09 5.24 -3.48
CA PHE A 371 -2.55 4.52 -4.63
C PHE A 371 -3.65 3.91 -5.52
N SER A 372 -4.48 2.97 -5.02
CA SER A 372 -5.44 2.28 -5.87
C SER A 372 -6.42 3.23 -6.54
N ARG A 373 -7.10 4.07 -5.77
CA ARG A 373 -8.13 4.99 -6.31
C ARG A 373 -7.60 5.97 -7.36
N PRO A 374 -6.46 6.68 -7.15
CA PRO A 374 -5.93 7.55 -8.19
C PRO A 374 -5.50 6.76 -9.45
N VAL A 375 -4.95 5.55 -9.32
CA VAL A 375 -4.64 4.67 -10.46
C VAL A 375 -5.90 4.22 -11.18
N TRP A 376 -6.93 3.80 -10.45
CA TRP A 376 -8.23 3.40 -11.02
C TRP A 376 -8.90 4.55 -11.76
N THR A 377 -9.01 5.72 -11.13
CA THR A 377 -9.65 6.88 -11.76
C THR A 377 -8.92 7.35 -13.00
N TRP A 378 -7.61 7.13 -13.08
CA TRP A 378 -6.81 7.48 -14.24
C TRP A 378 -6.87 6.40 -15.34
N LEU A 379 -6.73 5.11 -14.99
CA LEU A 379 -6.59 4.02 -15.97
C LEU A 379 -7.90 3.28 -16.29
N ARG A 380 -9.01 3.58 -15.62
CA ARG A 380 -10.25 2.84 -15.87
C ARG A 380 -10.69 2.90 -17.33
N GLY A 381 -11.19 1.76 -17.83
CA GLY A 381 -11.88 1.65 -19.11
C GLY A 381 -13.33 2.19 -19.06
N GLU A 382 -14.17 1.65 -19.92
CA GLU A 382 -15.60 2.05 -20.04
C GLU A 382 -16.49 1.45 -18.93
N VAL A 383 -15.99 0.45 -18.18
CA VAL A 383 -16.78 -0.21 -17.13
C VAL A 383 -17.08 0.77 -16.00
N GLU A 384 -18.37 0.91 -15.67
CA GLU A 384 -18.80 1.68 -14.51
C GLU A 384 -18.51 0.89 -13.23
N ILE A 385 -17.74 1.50 -12.33
CA ILE A 385 -17.41 0.94 -11.04
C ILE A 385 -18.05 1.83 -9.98
N PRO A 386 -18.83 1.27 -9.04
CA PRO A 386 -19.34 2.03 -7.91
C PRO A 386 -18.19 2.63 -7.10
N TYR A 387 -18.31 3.90 -6.72
CA TYR A 387 -17.36 4.52 -5.80
C TYR A 387 -17.71 4.12 -4.37
N PHE A 388 -16.77 3.53 -3.64
CA PHE A 388 -16.96 2.97 -2.30
C PHE A 388 -17.85 3.83 -1.39
N GLY A 389 -19.03 3.29 -1.06
CA GLY A 389 -19.98 3.93 -0.13
C GLY A 389 -20.61 5.24 -0.63
N LEU A 390 -20.27 5.71 -1.83
CA LEU A 390 -20.83 6.92 -2.42
C LEU A 390 -21.86 6.58 -3.50
N PRO A 391 -22.92 7.40 -3.66
CA PRO A 391 -24.01 7.17 -4.63
C PRO A 391 -23.62 7.63 -6.05
N VAL A 392 -22.35 7.47 -6.42
CA VAL A 392 -21.81 7.90 -7.73
C VAL A 392 -20.87 6.82 -8.27
N ALA A 393 -20.80 6.71 -9.59
CA ALA A 393 -19.79 5.91 -10.24
C ALA A 393 -18.40 6.58 -10.08
N MET A 394 -17.36 5.77 -10.05
CA MET A 394 -15.98 6.26 -10.02
C MET A 394 -15.71 7.13 -11.27
N PRO A 395 -15.22 8.37 -11.12
CA PRO A 395 -14.92 9.25 -12.26
C PRO A 395 -13.72 8.73 -13.06
N ARG A 396 -13.58 9.16 -14.31
CA ARG A 396 -12.33 9.11 -15.06
C ARG A 396 -11.65 10.47 -14.92
N LEU A 397 -10.44 10.50 -14.36
CA LEU A 397 -9.68 11.71 -14.08
C LEU A 397 -8.39 11.76 -14.90
N GLY A 398 -7.83 12.94 -15.07
CA GLY A 398 -6.52 13.15 -15.69
C GLY A 398 -5.36 12.79 -14.76
N GLY A 399 -4.14 12.66 -15.32
CA GLY A 399 -2.94 12.36 -14.56
C GLY A 399 -2.61 13.41 -13.50
N SER A 400 -2.88 14.68 -13.79
CA SER A 400 -2.71 15.78 -12.82
C SER A 400 -3.55 15.58 -11.56
N ALA A 401 -4.82 15.19 -11.69
CA ALA A 401 -5.70 14.93 -10.56
C ALA A 401 -5.25 13.67 -9.78
N SER A 402 -4.79 12.64 -10.49
CA SER A 402 -4.27 11.42 -9.87
C SER A 402 -3.00 11.69 -9.06
N VAL A 403 -2.05 12.45 -9.61
CA VAL A 403 -0.84 12.86 -8.89
C VAL A 403 -1.16 13.76 -7.70
N ALA A 404 -2.11 14.70 -7.83
CA ALA A 404 -2.57 15.52 -6.71
C ALA A 404 -3.14 14.68 -5.57
N THR A 405 -3.95 13.65 -5.89
CA THR A 405 -4.47 12.70 -4.90
C THR A 405 -3.34 11.92 -4.23
N MET A 406 -2.39 11.37 -4.99
CA MET A 406 -1.24 10.65 -4.44
C MET A 406 -0.40 11.52 -3.50
N ARG A 407 -0.18 12.80 -3.87
CA ARG A 407 0.51 13.78 -3.01
C ARG A 407 -0.26 14.04 -1.72
N ALA A 408 -1.58 14.26 -1.81
CA ALA A 408 -2.43 14.58 -0.68
C ALA A 408 -2.43 13.47 0.38
N PHE A 409 -2.52 12.21 -0.01
CA PHE A 409 -2.48 11.08 0.92
C PHE A 409 -1.08 10.74 1.44
N ARG A 410 -0.03 11.15 0.74
CA ARG A 410 1.36 11.03 1.21
C ARG A 410 1.77 12.18 2.15
N ALA A 411 1.16 13.34 2.00
CA ALA A 411 1.40 14.48 2.88
C ALA A 411 0.98 14.18 4.31
N GLY A 412 1.73 14.71 5.28
CA GLY A 412 1.39 14.64 6.70
C GLY A 412 1.61 13.28 7.37
N VAL A 413 2.30 12.34 6.69
CA VAL A 413 2.75 11.06 7.28
C VAL A 413 4.27 10.89 7.08
N PRO A 414 4.95 10.11 7.96
CA PRO A 414 6.38 9.87 7.82
C PRO A 414 6.72 9.10 6.54
N TRP A 415 7.89 9.38 5.95
CA TRP A 415 8.34 8.68 4.75
C TRP A 415 8.48 7.16 4.95
N GLN A 416 8.92 6.71 6.14
CA GLN A 416 9.00 5.29 6.48
C GLN A 416 7.63 4.61 6.38
N PHE A 417 6.57 5.27 6.86
CA PHE A 417 5.20 4.76 6.74
C PHE A 417 4.77 4.64 5.27
N VAL A 418 5.13 5.63 4.43
CA VAL A 418 4.86 5.58 2.98
C VAL A 418 5.56 4.37 2.34
N LEU A 419 6.84 4.16 2.67
CA LEU A 419 7.62 3.06 2.11
C LEU A 419 7.10 1.67 2.50
N HIS A 420 6.55 1.52 3.71
CA HIS A 420 5.98 0.25 4.19
C HIS A 420 4.49 0.08 3.84
N SER A 421 3.83 1.09 3.27
CA SER A 421 2.45 0.94 2.79
C SER A 421 2.41 0.13 1.50
N TRP A 422 1.36 -0.67 1.33
CA TRP A 422 1.24 -1.53 0.15
C TRP A 422 0.66 -0.78 -1.05
N SER A 423 1.38 -0.81 -2.16
CA SER A 423 0.88 -0.37 -3.46
C SER A 423 0.04 -1.49 -4.07
N ILE A 424 -1.27 -1.37 -3.97
CA ILE A 424 -2.23 -2.40 -4.39
C ILE A 424 -3.03 -1.92 -5.61
N LEU A 425 -3.13 -2.74 -6.64
CA LEU A 425 -4.03 -2.46 -7.78
C LEU A 425 -5.45 -2.92 -7.49
N ASP A 426 -5.58 -4.03 -6.78
CA ASP A 426 -6.81 -4.61 -6.28
C ASP A 426 -6.54 -5.53 -5.08
N SER A 427 -7.56 -6.21 -4.61
CA SER A 427 -7.51 -7.19 -3.53
C SER A 427 -8.75 -8.09 -3.59
N HIS A 428 -8.85 -9.03 -2.66
CA HIS A 428 -10.04 -9.88 -2.49
C HIS A 428 -11.33 -9.09 -2.18
N ASP A 429 -11.27 -7.79 -1.85
CA ASP A 429 -12.40 -6.90 -1.52
C ASP A 429 -12.76 -5.90 -2.62
N SER A 430 -12.08 -5.94 -3.75
CA SER A 430 -12.29 -5.01 -4.84
C SER A 430 -12.51 -5.73 -6.18
N PRO A 431 -13.02 -5.04 -7.21
CA PRO A 431 -12.95 -5.57 -8.57
C PRO A 431 -11.51 -5.83 -8.99
N ARG A 432 -11.28 -6.85 -9.82
CA ARG A 432 -9.98 -7.12 -10.44
C ARG A 432 -9.53 -5.94 -11.28
N PHE A 433 -8.25 -5.58 -11.19
CA PHE A 433 -7.72 -4.43 -11.92
C PHE A 433 -7.80 -4.62 -13.44
N ARG A 434 -7.69 -5.83 -13.95
CA ARG A 434 -7.94 -6.15 -15.37
C ARG A 434 -9.34 -5.68 -15.82
N THR A 435 -10.35 -5.91 -15.01
CA THR A 435 -11.72 -5.46 -15.27
C THR A 435 -11.84 -3.94 -15.19
N ILE A 436 -11.19 -3.32 -14.19
CA ILE A 436 -11.16 -1.86 -14.04
C ILE A 436 -10.50 -1.19 -15.24
N ALA A 437 -9.31 -1.64 -15.62
CA ALA A 437 -8.51 -1.11 -16.72
C ALA A 437 -9.18 -1.32 -18.10
N GLY A 438 -9.98 -2.39 -18.24
CA GLY A 438 -10.70 -2.73 -19.45
C GLY A 438 -9.82 -3.21 -20.60
N SER A 439 -8.50 -3.22 -20.44
CA SER A 439 -7.55 -3.74 -21.42
C SER A 439 -6.27 -4.23 -20.74
N ARG A 440 -5.57 -5.13 -21.43
CA ARG A 440 -4.26 -5.62 -21.00
C ARG A 440 -3.22 -4.51 -20.96
N ASP A 441 -3.19 -3.64 -21.95
CA ASP A 441 -2.17 -2.60 -22.06
C ASP A 441 -2.31 -1.56 -20.94
N ARG A 442 -3.53 -1.15 -20.59
CA ARG A 442 -3.77 -0.29 -19.41
C ARG A 442 -3.46 -1.01 -18.10
N GLN A 443 -3.73 -2.33 -18.01
CA GLN A 443 -3.31 -3.13 -16.87
C GLN A 443 -1.79 -3.10 -16.72
N LEU A 444 -1.04 -3.22 -17.82
CA LEU A 444 0.42 -3.16 -17.82
C LEU A 444 0.95 -1.80 -17.30
N VAL A 445 0.31 -0.69 -17.68
CA VAL A 445 0.64 0.65 -17.12
C VAL A 445 0.43 0.66 -15.60
N GLY A 446 -0.68 0.11 -15.12
CA GLY A 446 -0.95 -0.03 -13.67
C GLY A 446 0.11 -0.85 -12.95
N ILE A 447 0.53 -1.98 -13.51
CA ILE A 447 1.61 -2.84 -12.96
C ILE A 447 2.92 -2.05 -12.91
N GLY A 448 3.24 -1.30 -13.97
CA GLY A 448 4.40 -0.41 -14.01
C GLY A 448 4.40 0.57 -12.84
N LEU A 449 3.27 1.26 -12.61
CA LEU A 449 3.11 2.17 -11.46
C LEU A 449 3.24 1.41 -10.13
N GLN A 450 2.60 0.24 -9.99
CA GLN A 450 2.65 -0.58 -8.78
C GLN A 450 4.08 -0.96 -8.40
N MET A 451 4.89 -1.37 -9.37
CA MET A 451 6.27 -1.82 -9.14
C MET A 451 7.26 -0.68 -8.96
N THR A 452 6.91 0.55 -9.36
CA THR A 452 7.89 1.64 -9.38
C THR A 452 7.54 2.83 -8.47
N MET A 453 6.29 3.03 -8.07
CA MET A 453 5.91 4.06 -7.07
C MET A 453 6.41 3.69 -5.66
N PRO A 454 6.52 4.68 -4.72
CA PRO A 454 6.83 4.39 -3.31
C PRO A 454 5.79 3.47 -2.67
N GLY A 455 6.25 2.53 -1.87
CA GLY A 455 5.44 1.52 -1.21
C GLY A 455 5.89 0.11 -1.58
N VAL A 456 5.33 -0.92 -0.97
CA VAL A 456 5.59 -2.33 -1.26
C VAL A 456 4.49 -2.88 -2.17
N PRO A 457 4.81 -3.39 -3.37
CA PRO A 457 3.80 -3.97 -4.25
C PRO A 457 3.11 -5.18 -3.63
N MET A 458 1.77 -5.25 -3.75
CA MET A 458 0.99 -6.43 -3.43
C MET A 458 0.20 -6.86 -4.67
N VAL A 459 0.40 -8.08 -5.11
CA VAL A 459 -0.30 -8.73 -6.25
C VAL A 459 -1.34 -9.69 -5.68
N PHE A 460 -2.59 -9.55 -6.08
CA PHE A 460 -3.64 -10.52 -5.73
C PHE A 460 -3.57 -11.72 -6.68
N ALA A 461 -3.51 -12.93 -6.12
CA ALA A 461 -3.35 -14.17 -6.86
C ALA A 461 -4.32 -14.27 -8.06
N GLY A 462 -3.76 -14.41 -9.25
CA GLY A 462 -4.50 -14.43 -10.52
C GLY A 462 -4.40 -13.17 -11.37
N ASP A 463 -3.97 -12.03 -10.81
CA ASP A 463 -3.75 -10.81 -11.59
C ASP A 463 -2.67 -11.00 -12.65
N GLU A 464 -1.62 -11.76 -12.29
CA GLU A 464 -0.52 -12.10 -13.18
C GLU A 464 -0.94 -13.01 -14.34
N LEU A 465 -2.09 -13.67 -14.20
CA LEU A 465 -2.69 -14.50 -15.23
C LEU A 465 -3.79 -13.77 -16.03
N GLY A 466 -4.10 -12.52 -15.67
CA GLY A 466 -5.14 -11.71 -16.29
C GLY A 466 -6.56 -12.07 -15.85
N LEU A 467 -6.75 -12.60 -14.64
CA LEU A 467 -8.07 -12.88 -14.12
C LEU A 467 -8.93 -11.61 -14.04
N GLU A 468 -10.20 -11.78 -14.35
CA GLU A 468 -11.22 -10.73 -14.29
C GLU A 468 -12.22 -10.97 -13.16
N GLY A 469 -12.90 -9.92 -12.73
CA GLY A 469 -13.98 -9.95 -11.77
C GLY A 469 -14.50 -8.56 -11.52
N ALA A 470 -15.83 -8.37 -11.64
CA ALA A 470 -16.45 -7.05 -11.60
C ALA A 470 -16.65 -6.49 -10.19
N TRP A 471 -16.63 -7.34 -9.17
CA TRP A 471 -16.90 -6.96 -7.78
C TRP A 471 -16.23 -7.92 -6.81
N GLY A 472 -16.10 -7.54 -5.53
CA GLY A 472 -15.33 -8.29 -4.54
C GLY A 472 -15.49 -9.81 -4.58
N GLU A 473 -16.69 -10.33 -4.42
CA GLU A 473 -16.94 -11.78 -4.49
C GLU A 473 -16.72 -12.37 -5.88
N ASP A 474 -17.07 -11.67 -6.97
CA ASP A 474 -16.77 -12.10 -8.34
C ASP A 474 -15.24 -12.08 -8.59
N ALA A 475 -14.51 -11.18 -7.97
CA ALA A 475 -13.04 -11.14 -8.07
C ALA A 475 -12.35 -12.34 -7.40
N ARG A 476 -13.04 -13.05 -6.48
CA ARG A 476 -12.53 -14.23 -5.78
C ARG A 476 -12.72 -15.51 -6.60
N ARG A 477 -12.43 -15.46 -7.91
CA ARG A 477 -12.44 -16.63 -8.79
C ARG A 477 -11.28 -17.56 -8.46
N THR A 478 -11.46 -18.86 -8.71
CA THR A 478 -10.40 -19.86 -8.50
C THR A 478 -9.25 -19.69 -9.49
N MET A 479 -8.06 -20.03 -9.04
CA MET A 479 -6.89 -20.08 -9.93
C MET A 479 -7.04 -21.18 -10.99
N PRO A 480 -6.76 -20.87 -12.28
CA PRO A 480 -6.99 -21.79 -13.38
C PRO A 480 -5.82 -22.77 -13.58
N TRP A 481 -5.43 -23.51 -12.54
CA TRP A 481 -4.27 -24.41 -12.59
C TRP A 481 -4.37 -25.49 -13.65
N ASN A 482 -5.59 -25.99 -13.89
CA ASN A 482 -5.87 -27.05 -14.87
C ASN A 482 -6.19 -26.50 -16.27
N ARG A 483 -6.20 -25.18 -16.45
CA ARG A 483 -6.54 -24.49 -17.70
C ARG A 483 -5.46 -23.49 -18.07
N GLN A 484 -4.25 -23.98 -18.34
CA GLN A 484 -3.11 -23.12 -18.70
C GLN A 484 -3.31 -22.39 -20.03
N ASP A 485 -4.20 -22.85 -20.87
CA ASP A 485 -4.66 -22.16 -22.08
C ASP A 485 -5.44 -20.86 -21.78
N ALA A 486 -5.96 -20.72 -20.57
CA ALA A 486 -6.61 -19.49 -20.09
C ALA A 486 -5.61 -18.46 -19.52
N TRP A 487 -4.32 -18.78 -19.39
CA TRP A 487 -3.32 -17.89 -18.85
C TRP A 487 -2.88 -16.84 -19.85
N ASP A 488 -2.90 -15.57 -19.48
CA ASP A 488 -2.20 -14.52 -20.22
C ASP A 488 -0.70 -14.62 -19.94
N THR A 489 -0.05 -15.58 -20.65
CA THR A 489 1.39 -15.87 -20.42
C THR A 489 2.30 -14.71 -20.78
N ALA A 490 1.87 -13.83 -21.67
CA ALA A 490 2.64 -12.65 -22.00
C ALA A 490 2.54 -11.60 -20.86
N LEU A 491 1.37 -11.43 -20.24
CA LEU A 491 1.20 -10.61 -19.05
C LEU A 491 2.02 -11.14 -17.87
N LEU A 492 1.98 -12.47 -17.65
CA LEU A 492 2.81 -13.13 -16.64
C LEU A 492 4.31 -12.85 -16.85
N GLY A 493 4.76 -12.83 -18.11
CA GLY A 493 6.12 -12.43 -18.47
C GLY A 493 6.44 -11.00 -18.05
N GLU A 494 5.51 -10.06 -18.26
CA GLU A 494 5.70 -8.66 -17.87
C GLU A 494 5.71 -8.46 -16.34
N TYR A 495 4.84 -9.16 -15.60
CA TYR A 495 4.91 -9.17 -14.13
C TYR A 495 6.29 -9.61 -13.63
N ARG A 496 6.81 -10.72 -14.15
CA ARG A 496 8.15 -11.23 -13.79
C ARG A 496 9.26 -10.21 -14.07
N ARG A 497 9.21 -9.55 -15.21
CA ARG A 497 10.22 -8.53 -15.60
C ARG A 497 10.17 -7.32 -14.67
N LEU A 498 8.99 -6.78 -14.39
CA LEU A 498 8.81 -5.62 -13.54
C LEU A 498 9.10 -5.93 -12.06
N ILE A 499 8.73 -7.11 -11.57
CA ILE A 499 9.09 -7.58 -10.23
C ILE A 499 10.62 -7.73 -10.10
N ALA A 500 11.28 -8.32 -11.09
CA ALA A 500 12.74 -8.46 -11.09
C ALA A 500 13.42 -7.07 -11.08
N LEU A 501 12.94 -6.12 -11.87
CA LEU A 501 13.41 -4.75 -11.87
C LEU A 501 13.22 -4.11 -10.49
N ARG A 502 12.04 -4.21 -9.88
CA ARG A 502 11.73 -3.70 -8.54
C ARG A 502 12.71 -4.24 -7.50
N ARG A 503 12.92 -5.54 -7.48
CA ARG A 503 13.75 -6.23 -6.48
C ARG A 503 15.25 -5.98 -6.65
N SER A 504 15.68 -5.63 -7.84
CA SER A 504 17.10 -5.32 -8.13
C SER A 504 17.45 -3.84 -7.96
N SER A 505 16.47 -2.94 -7.76
CA SER A 505 16.67 -1.49 -7.72
C SER A 505 16.46 -0.90 -6.32
N PRO A 506 17.53 -0.41 -5.67
CA PRO A 506 17.40 0.37 -4.42
C PRO A 506 16.53 1.61 -4.57
N ALA A 507 16.57 2.29 -5.73
CA ALA A 507 15.76 3.47 -5.98
C ALA A 507 14.26 3.13 -5.98
N LEU A 508 13.85 2.01 -6.54
CA LEU A 508 12.46 1.57 -6.49
C LEU A 508 12.05 1.11 -5.09
N ALA A 509 12.94 0.41 -4.38
CA ALA A 509 12.67 -0.13 -3.06
C ALA A 509 12.53 0.96 -1.98
N ARG A 510 13.43 1.95 -1.95
CA ARG A 510 13.61 2.90 -0.83
C ARG A 510 13.70 4.36 -1.24
N GLY A 511 13.86 4.60 -2.55
CA GLY A 511 14.15 5.94 -3.08
C GLY A 511 13.00 6.91 -2.92
N GLY A 512 13.35 8.20 -2.98
CA GLY A 512 12.42 9.31 -3.10
C GLY A 512 11.67 9.31 -4.42
N ILE A 513 10.72 10.21 -4.57
CA ILE A 513 9.96 10.42 -5.79
C ILE A 513 9.86 11.90 -6.13
N ARG A 514 10.22 12.26 -7.37
CA ARG A 514 10.05 13.60 -7.92
C ARG A 514 9.33 13.51 -9.26
N PHE A 515 8.18 14.17 -9.39
CA PHE A 515 7.50 14.25 -10.68
C PHE A 515 8.27 15.19 -11.61
N ALA A 516 8.49 14.74 -12.86
CA ALA A 516 9.22 15.46 -13.88
C ALA A 516 8.30 16.10 -14.93
N PHE A 517 7.21 15.40 -15.27
CA PHE A 517 6.17 15.89 -16.18
C PHE A 517 4.84 15.25 -15.84
N VAL A 518 3.76 16.00 -15.87
CA VAL A 518 2.41 15.49 -15.65
C VAL A 518 1.43 16.24 -16.52
N ASP A 519 0.59 15.49 -17.22
CA ASP A 519 -0.63 16.00 -17.85
C ASP A 519 -1.78 14.99 -17.70
N ASP A 520 -2.83 15.11 -18.50
CA ASP A 520 -3.98 14.22 -18.37
C ASP A 520 -3.68 12.78 -18.80
N GLU A 521 -2.78 12.58 -19.76
CA GLU A 521 -2.51 11.28 -20.38
C GLU A 521 -1.16 10.67 -19.97
N VAL A 522 -0.20 11.49 -19.47
CA VAL A 522 1.15 11.04 -19.18
C VAL A 522 1.61 11.49 -17.80
N ILE A 523 2.27 10.59 -17.09
CA ILE A 523 2.92 10.85 -15.80
C ILE A 523 4.38 10.41 -15.92
N VAL A 524 5.33 11.35 -15.75
CA VAL A 524 6.77 11.07 -15.71
C VAL A 524 7.32 11.45 -14.35
N TYR A 525 8.10 10.56 -13.75
CA TYR A 525 8.68 10.78 -12.42
C TYR A 525 10.04 10.11 -12.26
N LEU A 526 10.83 10.67 -11.37
CA LEU A 526 12.11 10.14 -10.92
C LEU A 526 11.92 9.31 -9.67
N ARG A 527 12.66 8.20 -9.56
CA ARG A 527 12.91 7.46 -8.33
C ARG A 527 14.39 7.58 -8.04
N GLU A 528 14.72 8.05 -6.83
CA GLU A 528 16.08 8.50 -6.54
C GLU A 528 16.57 8.01 -5.17
N THR A 529 17.81 7.50 -5.16
CA THR A 529 18.64 7.31 -3.96
C THR A 529 19.96 8.04 -4.14
N GLY A 530 20.85 8.00 -3.16
CA GLY A 530 22.20 8.54 -3.29
C GLY A 530 23.08 7.84 -4.36
N GLY A 531 22.70 6.64 -4.81
CA GLY A 531 23.50 5.81 -5.72
C GLY A 531 22.79 5.40 -7.02
N GLU A 532 21.49 5.58 -7.13
CA GLU A 532 20.72 5.19 -8.31
C GLU A 532 19.61 6.17 -8.58
N ARG A 533 19.41 6.48 -9.86
CA ARG A 533 18.35 7.37 -10.33
C ARG A 533 17.66 6.74 -11.53
N LEU A 534 16.35 6.58 -11.43
CA LEU A 534 15.51 6.03 -12.51
C LEU A 534 14.48 7.07 -12.94
N LEU A 535 14.25 7.16 -14.25
CA LEU A 535 13.16 7.91 -14.86
C LEU A 535 12.09 6.92 -15.29
N CYS A 536 10.86 7.11 -14.83
CA CYS A 536 9.71 6.27 -15.15
C CYS A 536 8.69 7.10 -15.94
N LEU A 537 8.11 6.54 -16.99
CA LEU A 537 7.03 7.14 -17.78
C LEU A 537 5.86 6.16 -17.85
N ALA A 538 4.69 6.63 -17.46
CA ALA A 538 3.42 5.97 -17.64
C ALA A 538 2.56 6.79 -18.62
N SER A 539 2.12 6.20 -19.72
CA SER A 539 1.17 6.79 -20.66
C SER A 539 -0.13 5.99 -20.67
N ARG A 540 -1.25 6.66 -20.44
CA ARG A 540 -2.58 6.04 -20.39
C ARG A 540 -3.18 5.84 -21.79
N ASP A 541 -2.90 6.76 -22.69
CA ASP A 541 -3.47 6.82 -24.04
C ASP A 541 -2.46 7.44 -25.03
N GLU A 542 -2.83 7.60 -26.28
CA GLU A 542 -1.97 8.24 -27.30
C GLU A 542 -1.51 9.63 -26.86
N HIS A 543 -0.20 9.85 -26.89
CA HIS A 543 0.41 11.12 -26.56
C HIS A 543 1.66 11.35 -27.45
N ALA A 544 1.95 12.61 -27.73
CA ALA A 544 3.21 12.99 -28.40
C ALA A 544 4.41 12.67 -27.47
N PRO A 545 5.62 12.46 -28.01
CA PRO A 545 6.79 12.25 -27.17
C PRO A 545 7.00 13.39 -26.15
N VAL A 546 7.33 13.04 -24.91
CA VAL A 546 7.62 14.02 -23.86
C VAL A 546 9.08 14.45 -23.97
N ARG A 547 9.31 15.76 -23.97
CA ARG A 547 10.66 16.36 -24.05
C ARG A 547 11.06 16.92 -22.70
N LEU A 548 12.20 16.48 -22.17
CA LEU A 548 12.74 16.95 -20.90
C LEU A 548 14.19 17.40 -21.07
N PRO A 549 14.59 18.56 -20.49
CA PRO A 549 15.97 18.99 -20.51
C PRO A 549 16.89 18.07 -19.74
N LEU A 550 17.97 17.62 -20.33
CA LEU A 550 18.97 16.75 -19.68
C LEU A 550 19.58 17.41 -18.44
N SER A 551 19.77 18.75 -18.49
CA SER A 551 20.23 19.53 -17.34
C SER A 551 19.28 19.44 -16.16
N GLY A 552 17.96 19.50 -16.37
CA GLY A 552 16.93 19.35 -15.34
C GLY A 552 16.86 17.93 -14.79
N LEU A 553 17.17 16.92 -15.62
CA LEU A 553 17.34 15.53 -15.19
C LEU A 553 18.67 15.29 -14.48
N GLY A 554 19.68 16.18 -14.63
CA GLY A 554 21.02 16.00 -14.12
C GLY A 554 21.69 14.74 -14.67
N ALA A 555 21.48 14.42 -15.94
CA ALA A 555 21.98 13.23 -16.62
C ALA A 555 22.48 13.56 -18.02
N ARG A 556 23.32 12.69 -18.57
CA ARG A 556 23.79 12.80 -19.98
C ARG A 556 23.32 11.65 -20.85
N GLU A 557 22.98 10.52 -20.22
CA GLU A 557 22.54 9.31 -20.90
C GLU A 557 21.37 8.66 -20.17
N LEU A 558 20.52 7.99 -20.93
CA LEU A 558 19.39 7.20 -20.46
C LEU A 558 19.56 5.74 -20.93
N GLU A 559 19.80 4.82 -20.02
CA GLU A 559 19.84 3.38 -20.28
C GLU A 559 18.43 2.79 -20.14
N CYS A 560 17.87 2.22 -21.20
CA CYS A 560 16.56 1.57 -21.12
C CYS A 560 16.61 0.28 -20.29
N LEU A 561 15.84 0.24 -19.22
CA LEU A 561 15.68 -0.94 -18.37
C LEU A 561 14.39 -1.69 -18.67
N TYR A 562 13.36 -0.94 -19.11
CA TYR A 562 12.06 -1.50 -19.45
C TYR A 562 11.34 -0.62 -20.50
N GLY A 563 10.67 -1.25 -21.44
CA GLY A 563 9.93 -0.56 -22.51
C GLY A 563 10.79 -0.26 -23.73
N SER A 564 10.77 0.98 -24.21
CA SER A 564 11.49 1.44 -25.40
C SER A 564 12.62 2.41 -25.05
N ASP A 565 13.62 2.51 -25.91
CA ASP A 565 14.70 3.50 -25.77
C ASP A 565 14.15 4.94 -25.87
N ALA A 566 14.79 5.85 -25.14
CA ALA A 566 14.61 7.29 -25.31
C ALA A 566 15.59 7.82 -26.35
N GLU A 567 15.19 8.82 -27.12
CA GLU A 567 16.09 9.51 -28.04
C GLU A 567 16.74 10.71 -27.33
N LEU A 568 17.98 11.02 -27.68
CA LEU A 568 18.69 12.21 -27.21
C LEU A 568 18.84 13.19 -28.35
N GLU A 569 18.21 14.35 -28.23
CA GLU A 569 18.30 15.43 -29.23
C GLU A 569 18.94 16.68 -28.59
N SER A 570 20.17 16.99 -28.95
CA SER A 570 20.92 18.11 -28.39
C SER A 570 21.07 17.98 -26.85
N ASP A 571 20.32 18.77 -26.09
CA ASP A 571 20.29 18.79 -24.62
C ASP A 571 18.97 18.30 -24.02
N GLU A 572 18.12 17.64 -24.83
CA GLU A 572 16.82 17.08 -24.41
C GLU A 572 16.80 15.57 -24.53
N ALA A 573 16.11 14.95 -23.58
CA ALA A 573 15.61 13.57 -23.66
C ALA A 573 14.21 13.59 -24.29
N VAL A 574 14.03 12.84 -25.38
CA VAL A 574 12.74 12.63 -26.06
C VAL A 574 12.22 11.26 -25.69
N LEU A 575 11.22 11.25 -24.83
CA LEU A 575 10.67 10.03 -24.25
C LEU A 575 9.47 9.55 -25.06
N PRO A 576 9.44 8.27 -25.51
CA PRO A 576 8.28 7.71 -26.19
C PRO A 576 7.08 7.69 -25.22
N ALA A 577 5.94 8.23 -25.68
CA ALA A 577 4.72 8.34 -24.88
C ALA A 577 3.46 7.85 -25.63
N ALA A 578 3.63 7.23 -26.81
CA ALA A 578 2.53 6.55 -27.48
C ALA A 578 2.00 5.44 -26.57
N GLY A 579 0.76 5.52 -26.19
CA GLY A 579 0.19 4.67 -25.14
C GLY A 579 -1.03 3.85 -25.56
N PRO A 580 -1.51 3.00 -24.64
CA PRO A 580 -1.01 2.77 -23.27
C PRO A 580 0.38 2.13 -23.25
N SER A 581 1.31 2.72 -22.51
CA SER A 581 2.69 2.20 -22.40
C SER A 581 3.35 2.57 -21.07
N PHE A 582 4.38 1.80 -20.72
CA PHE A 582 5.17 2.04 -19.52
C PHE A 582 6.66 1.86 -19.84
N HIS A 583 7.51 2.76 -19.34
CA HIS A 583 8.94 2.76 -19.60
C HIS A 583 9.74 3.11 -18.35
N VAL A 584 10.95 2.55 -18.25
CA VAL A 584 11.91 2.86 -17.19
C VAL A 584 13.31 2.98 -17.78
N TRP A 585 13.98 4.09 -17.47
CA TRP A 585 15.38 4.33 -17.84
C TRP A 585 16.23 4.61 -16.60
N ARG A 586 17.46 4.13 -16.62
CA ARG A 586 18.48 4.55 -15.64
C ARG A 586 19.17 5.80 -16.16
N LEU A 587 19.30 6.80 -15.28
CA LEU A 587 20.01 8.04 -15.57
C LEU A 587 21.49 7.90 -15.20
N THR A 588 22.38 8.22 -16.13
CA THR A 588 23.83 8.17 -15.94
C THR A 588 24.50 9.47 -16.38
N ASN A 589 25.71 9.72 -15.84
CA ASN A 589 26.47 10.93 -16.14
C ASN A 589 27.57 10.69 -17.20
N GLY A 590 27.62 9.47 -17.79
CA GLY A 590 28.62 9.06 -18.76
C GLY A 590 29.94 8.65 -18.11
#